data_4df13f2b469286b61e78b22ca4ec7cce
#
_entry.id   4df13f2b469286b61e78b22ca4ec7cce
#
_cell.length_a   1.000
_cell.length_b   1.000
_cell.length_c   1.000
_cell.angle_alpha   90.00
_cell.angle_beta   90.00
_cell.angle_gamma   90.00
#
_symmetry.space_group_name_H-M   'P 1'
#
loop_
_entity.id
_entity.type
_entity.pdbx_description
1 polymer ?
#
loop_
_entity_poly.entity_id
_entity_poly.type
_entity_poly.pdbx_seq_one_letter_code
_entity_poly.pdbx_strand_id
1 'polypeptide(L)'
;MLDENQDVRQGLKTYSDWPTYPQLYFKGELLGGLDIVKEMAEGGDLRSELGLKEGESEDDSLNSRLTKLVKRSKVMLFMKGVPSAPRCGFSKQIVAILDEMEVDYDGFNILEDEEVRQGLKEFSDWPTFPQLYSNGELLGGLDIIKEMRDSGELEQELK
;
A
#
# COMPACT_ATOMS: atom_id res chain seq x y z
N MET A 1 -28.22 -24.24 -10.19
CA MET A 1 -28.60 -23.53 -11.43
C MET A 1 -28.38 -24.33 -12.70
N LEU A 2 -27.27 -25.04 -12.87
CA LEU A 2 -27.07 -25.91 -14.05
C LEU A 2 -27.95 -27.18 -14.02
N ASP A 3 -28.49 -27.56 -12.87
CA ASP A 3 -29.38 -28.73 -12.71
C ASP A 3 -30.79 -28.48 -13.21
N GLU A 4 -31.20 -27.20 -13.32
CA GLU A 4 -32.53 -26.83 -13.81
C GLU A 4 -32.61 -26.68 -15.34
N ASN A 5 -31.45 -26.64 -16.03
CA ASN A 5 -31.42 -26.44 -17.48
C ASN A 5 -30.41 -27.40 -18.13
N GLN A 6 -30.88 -28.61 -18.40
CA GLN A 6 -30.07 -29.65 -19.05
C GLN A 6 -29.62 -29.28 -20.46
N ASP A 7 -30.39 -28.46 -21.17
CA ASP A 7 -30.06 -28.04 -22.54
C ASP A 7 -28.83 -27.12 -22.54
N VAL A 8 -28.74 -26.19 -21.59
CA VAL A 8 -27.56 -25.32 -21.40
C VAL A 8 -26.34 -26.15 -20.98
N ARG A 9 -26.55 -27.12 -20.09
CA ARG A 9 -25.48 -28.00 -19.61
C ARG A 9 -24.88 -28.83 -20.75
N GLN A 10 -25.73 -29.43 -21.59
CA GLN A 10 -25.27 -30.22 -22.74
C GLN A 10 -24.69 -29.30 -23.84
N GLY A 11 -25.33 -28.17 -24.08
CA GLY A 11 -24.87 -27.16 -25.05
C GLY A 11 -23.48 -26.64 -24.74
N LEU A 12 -23.18 -26.33 -23.47
CA LEU A 12 -21.87 -25.88 -23.05
C LEU A 12 -20.78 -26.93 -23.22
N LYS A 13 -21.06 -28.19 -22.97
CA LYS A 13 -20.10 -29.29 -23.23
C LYS A 13 -19.73 -29.40 -24.72
N THR A 14 -20.71 -29.24 -25.60
CA THR A 14 -20.48 -29.25 -27.04
C THR A 14 -19.76 -27.97 -27.51
N TYR A 15 -20.16 -26.82 -26.98
CA TYR A 15 -19.60 -25.54 -27.35
C TYR A 15 -18.10 -25.41 -26.94
N SER A 16 -17.76 -25.89 -25.75
CA SER A 16 -16.41 -25.78 -25.20
C SER A 16 -15.54 -27.00 -25.50
N ASP A 17 -16.11 -28.08 -26.04
CA ASP A 17 -15.47 -29.41 -26.14
C ASP A 17 -14.88 -29.89 -24.79
N TRP A 18 -15.57 -29.52 -23.69
CA TRP A 18 -15.14 -29.82 -22.31
C TRP A 18 -16.21 -30.67 -21.61
N PRO A 19 -15.90 -31.90 -21.20
CA PRO A 19 -16.91 -32.86 -20.76
C PRO A 19 -17.42 -32.68 -19.33
N THR A 20 -16.77 -31.89 -18.52
CA THR A 20 -17.00 -31.79 -17.07
C THR A 20 -17.31 -30.39 -16.59
N TYR A 21 -17.85 -30.29 -15.38
CA TYR A 21 -18.09 -29.03 -14.66
C TYR A 21 -17.36 -29.07 -13.32
N PRO A 22 -17.02 -27.90 -12.72
CA PRO A 22 -17.30 -26.52 -13.18
C PRO A 22 -16.47 -26.12 -14.42
N GLN A 23 -16.97 -25.13 -15.16
CA GLN A 23 -16.29 -24.54 -16.31
C GLN A 23 -16.15 -23.02 -16.06
N LEU A 24 -14.95 -22.49 -16.21
CA LEU A 24 -14.69 -21.07 -16.08
C LEU A 24 -14.46 -20.45 -17.47
N TYR A 25 -15.24 -19.40 -17.77
CA TYR A 25 -15.13 -18.62 -19.00
C TYR A 25 -14.66 -17.21 -18.70
N PHE A 26 -13.78 -16.68 -19.53
CA PHE A 26 -13.37 -15.30 -19.50
C PHE A 26 -13.47 -14.68 -20.89
N LYS A 27 -14.22 -13.58 -21.02
CA LYS A 27 -14.50 -12.91 -22.30
C LYS A 27 -15.06 -13.84 -23.39
N GLY A 28 -15.78 -14.88 -22.99
CA GLY A 28 -16.39 -15.85 -23.90
C GLY A 28 -15.50 -17.04 -24.28
N GLU A 29 -14.27 -17.09 -23.79
CA GLU A 29 -13.34 -18.22 -23.98
C GLU A 29 -13.29 -19.09 -22.72
N LEU A 30 -13.27 -20.42 -22.89
CA LEU A 30 -13.14 -21.38 -21.81
C LEU A 30 -11.70 -21.38 -21.29
N LEU A 31 -11.50 -21.05 -20.02
CA LEU A 31 -10.20 -21.20 -19.35
C LEU A 31 -9.95 -22.64 -18.89
N GLY A 32 -10.99 -23.35 -18.50
CA GLY A 32 -10.90 -24.75 -18.10
C GLY A 32 -11.83 -25.15 -16.97
N GLY A 33 -11.65 -26.36 -16.46
CA GLY A 33 -12.33 -26.86 -15.26
C GLY A 33 -11.58 -26.54 -13.98
N LEU A 34 -12.03 -27.13 -12.85
CA LEU A 34 -11.49 -26.89 -11.53
C LEU A 34 -9.97 -27.16 -11.44
N ASP A 35 -9.48 -28.21 -12.06
CA ASP A 35 -8.07 -28.60 -11.99
C ASP A 35 -7.19 -27.60 -12.71
N ILE A 36 -7.61 -27.15 -13.90
CA ILE A 36 -6.90 -26.11 -14.67
C ILE A 36 -6.89 -24.78 -13.92
N VAL A 37 -8.03 -24.38 -13.35
CA VAL A 37 -8.14 -23.13 -12.57
C VAL A 37 -7.24 -23.16 -11.31
N LYS A 38 -7.15 -24.32 -10.64
CA LYS A 38 -6.23 -24.50 -9.51
C LYS A 38 -4.76 -24.40 -9.93
N GLU A 39 -4.38 -25.07 -10.99
CA GLU A 39 -3.02 -25.03 -11.54
C GLU A 39 -2.62 -23.60 -11.94
N MET A 40 -3.51 -22.88 -12.62
CA MET A 40 -3.30 -21.49 -12.98
C MET A 40 -3.23 -20.55 -11.76
N ALA A 41 -4.00 -20.84 -10.71
CA ALA A 41 -3.97 -20.07 -9.47
C ALA A 41 -2.67 -20.27 -8.70
N GLU A 42 -2.16 -21.50 -8.64
CA GLU A 42 -0.88 -21.84 -8.00
C GLU A 42 0.33 -21.30 -8.80
N GLY A 43 0.23 -21.31 -10.14
CA GLY A 43 1.26 -20.78 -11.04
C GLY A 43 1.25 -19.26 -11.20
N GLY A 44 0.20 -18.58 -10.71
CA GLY A 44 0.01 -17.14 -10.88
C GLY A 44 -0.56 -16.71 -12.25
N ASP A 45 -0.69 -17.63 -13.19
CA ASP A 45 -1.15 -17.38 -14.56
C ASP A 45 -2.63 -16.97 -14.63
N LEU A 46 -3.45 -17.45 -13.68
CA LEU A 46 -4.89 -17.14 -13.62
C LEU A 46 -5.15 -15.63 -13.53
N ARG A 47 -4.33 -14.90 -12.78
CA ARG A 47 -4.43 -13.45 -12.64
C ARG A 47 -4.11 -12.73 -13.95
N SER A 48 -3.09 -13.20 -14.64
CA SER A 48 -2.68 -12.69 -15.94
C SER A 48 -3.76 -12.89 -16.99
N GLU A 49 -4.33 -14.07 -17.06
CA GLU A 49 -5.42 -14.41 -18.00
C GLU A 49 -6.71 -13.64 -17.73
N LEU A 50 -7.05 -13.42 -16.45
CA LEU A 50 -8.21 -12.62 -16.06
C LEU A 50 -7.98 -11.11 -16.24
N GLY A 51 -6.77 -10.68 -16.65
CA GLY A 51 -6.43 -9.27 -16.80
C GLY A 51 -6.43 -8.51 -15.47
N LEU A 52 -6.34 -9.23 -14.36
CA LEU A 52 -6.17 -8.64 -13.05
C LEU A 52 -4.72 -8.19 -12.94
N LYS A 53 -4.50 -6.89 -12.88
CA LYS A 53 -3.15 -6.34 -12.72
C LYS A 53 -2.48 -6.95 -11.50
N GLU A 54 -1.24 -7.38 -11.67
CA GLU A 54 -0.40 -7.77 -10.52
C GLU A 54 -0.40 -6.60 -9.52
N GLY A 55 -0.80 -6.86 -8.29
CA GLY A 55 -0.66 -5.89 -7.22
C GLY A 55 -1.90 -5.55 -6.40
N GLU A 56 -2.91 -6.41 -6.32
CA GLU A 56 -3.94 -6.28 -5.30
C GLU A 56 -3.98 -7.49 -4.36
N SER A 57 -2.83 -7.82 -3.77
CA SER A 57 -2.82 -8.32 -2.40
C SER A 57 -3.02 -7.12 -1.48
N GLU A 58 -3.69 -7.28 -0.34
CA GLU A 58 -3.87 -6.18 0.64
C GLU A 58 -2.52 -5.55 1.00
N ASP A 59 -1.43 -6.33 1.05
CA ASP A 59 -0.06 -5.86 1.31
C ASP A 59 0.50 -5.00 0.16
N ASP A 60 0.31 -5.37 -1.10
CA ASP A 60 0.76 -4.57 -2.24
C ASP A 60 -0.04 -3.27 -2.38
N SER A 61 -1.36 -3.30 -2.08
CA SER A 61 -2.22 -2.12 -2.03
C SER A 61 -1.76 -1.15 -0.93
N LEU A 62 -1.47 -1.64 0.27
CA LEU A 62 -0.98 -0.83 1.39
C LEU A 62 0.40 -0.25 1.08
N ASN A 63 1.37 -1.04 0.61
CA ASN A 63 2.70 -0.57 0.25
C ASN A 63 2.66 0.48 -0.86
N SER A 64 1.81 0.31 -1.87
CA SER A 64 1.59 1.30 -2.92
C SER A 64 1.03 2.61 -2.35
N ARG A 65 0.08 2.52 -1.41
CA ARG A 65 -0.50 3.67 -0.70
C ARG A 65 0.56 4.39 0.14
N LEU A 66 1.35 3.66 0.92
CA LEU A 66 2.43 4.21 1.73
C LEU A 66 3.49 4.91 0.87
N THR A 67 3.90 4.29 -0.22
CA THR A 67 4.85 4.89 -1.18
C THR A 67 4.34 6.23 -1.73
N LYS A 68 3.05 6.31 -2.05
CA LYS A 68 2.42 7.57 -2.50
C LYS A 68 2.37 8.61 -1.39
N LEU A 69 2.06 8.19 -0.15
CA LEU A 69 1.99 9.08 1.00
C LEU A 69 3.35 9.69 1.36
N VAL A 70 4.42 8.88 1.40
CA VAL A 70 5.76 9.38 1.73
C VAL A 70 6.34 10.30 0.64
N LYS A 71 5.81 10.23 -0.58
CA LYS A 71 6.18 11.07 -1.72
C LYS A 71 5.18 12.17 -2.04
N ARG A 72 4.14 12.33 -1.23
CA ARG A 72 3.09 13.35 -1.44
C ARG A 72 3.63 14.77 -1.39
N SER A 73 4.60 15.01 -0.53
CA SER A 73 5.36 16.26 -0.44
C SER A 73 6.85 15.95 -0.41
N LYS A 74 7.68 16.94 -0.74
CA LYS A 74 9.14 16.83 -0.63
C LYS A 74 9.54 16.42 0.79
N VAL A 75 8.95 17.08 1.77
CA VAL A 75 9.11 16.76 3.19
C VAL A 75 7.78 16.30 3.74
N MET A 76 7.75 15.09 4.30
CA MET A 76 6.53 14.48 4.84
C MET A 76 6.73 14.05 6.28
N LEU A 77 5.87 14.54 7.17
CA LEU A 77 5.90 14.22 8.59
C LEU A 77 4.71 13.34 8.98
N PHE A 78 4.98 12.13 9.44
CA PHE A 78 3.98 11.26 10.06
C PHE A 78 4.02 11.44 11.57
N MET A 79 2.93 11.94 12.12
CA MET A 79 2.89 12.40 13.52
C MET A 79 1.58 12.05 14.21
N LYS A 80 1.56 12.16 15.51
CA LYS A 80 0.33 12.08 16.32
C LYS A 80 -0.31 13.47 16.41
N GLY A 81 -1.46 13.62 15.76
CA GLY A 81 -2.13 14.89 15.54
C GLY A 81 -1.76 15.52 14.20
N VAL A 82 -1.96 16.81 14.08
CA VAL A 82 -1.62 17.62 12.89
C VAL A 82 -0.61 18.69 13.27
N PRO A 83 0.14 19.29 12.32
CA PRO A 83 1.11 20.33 12.62
C PRO A 83 0.55 21.49 13.46
N SER A 84 -0.67 21.93 13.17
CA SER A 84 -1.37 22.97 13.92
C SER A 84 -1.84 22.57 15.32
N ALA A 85 -1.99 21.26 15.57
CA ALA A 85 -2.47 20.70 16.83
C ALA A 85 -1.80 19.34 17.15
N PRO A 86 -0.50 19.32 17.47
CA PRO A 86 0.20 18.09 17.85
C PRO A 86 -0.39 17.48 19.12
N ARG A 87 -0.62 16.18 19.14
CA ARG A 87 -1.19 15.45 20.28
C ARG A 87 -0.17 14.69 21.13
N CYS A 88 1.11 14.83 20.82
CA CYS A 88 2.21 14.17 21.51
C CYS A 88 3.36 15.16 21.69
N GLY A 89 4.05 15.10 22.83
CA GLY A 89 5.21 15.96 23.11
C GLY A 89 6.35 15.80 22.10
N PHE A 90 6.57 14.57 21.62
CA PHE A 90 7.57 14.30 20.58
C PHE A 90 7.17 14.91 19.22
N SER A 91 5.91 14.79 18.83
CA SER A 91 5.38 15.42 17.60
C SER A 91 5.45 16.93 17.68
N LYS A 92 5.15 17.52 18.85
CA LYS A 92 5.27 18.96 19.07
C LYS A 92 6.70 19.47 18.90
N GLN A 93 7.68 18.72 19.38
CA GLN A 93 9.09 19.11 19.26
C GLN A 93 9.59 19.07 17.81
N ILE A 94 9.21 18.07 17.04
CA ILE A 94 9.64 17.99 15.63
C ILE A 94 8.96 19.04 14.77
N VAL A 95 7.69 19.35 15.03
CA VAL A 95 6.99 20.48 14.39
C VAL A 95 7.71 21.81 14.69
N ALA A 96 8.06 22.04 15.95
CA ALA A 96 8.79 23.25 16.32
C ALA A 96 10.15 23.38 15.61
N ILE A 97 10.88 22.29 15.44
CA ILE A 97 12.15 22.28 14.69
C ILE A 97 11.94 22.63 13.22
N LEU A 98 10.94 22.03 12.58
CA LEU A 98 10.64 22.30 11.15
C LEU A 98 10.14 23.72 10.94
N ASP A 99 9.31 24.23 11.84
CA ASP A 99 8.82 25.62 11.81
C ASP A 99 9.96 26.64 12.03
N GLU A 100 10.87 26.35 12.97
CA GLU A 100 12.07 27.18 13.23
C GLU A 100 13.00 27.25 12.01
N MET A 101 13.08 26.17 11.25
CA MET A 101 13.89 26.09 10.03
C MET A 101 13.18 26.63 8.78
N GLU A 102 11.94 27.09 8.91
CA GLU A 102 11.10 27.57 7.81
C GLU A 102 10.99 26.57 6.64
N VAL A 103 10.93 25.26 6.97
CA VAL A 103 10.80 24.18 6.00
C VAL A 103 9.34 24.01 5.61
N ASP A 104 9.09 23.94 4.31
CA ASP A 104 7.77 23.58 3.78
C ASP A 104 7.58 22.05 3.85
N TYR A 105 6.63 21.61 4.63
CA TYR A 105 6.34 20.19 4.85
C TYR A 105 4.84 19.92 4.94
N ASP A 106 4.45 18.68 4.68
CA ASP A 106 3.09 18.20 4.88
C ASP A 106 3.03 17.20 6.05
N GLY A 107 1.97 17.27 6.82
CA GLY A 107 1.74 16.42 8.00
C GLY A 107 0.63 15.41 7.79
N PHE A 108 0.86 14.18 8.25
CA PHE A 108 -0.15 13.13 8.27
C PHE A 108 -0.42 12.67 9.71
N ASN A 109 -1.70 12.69 10.09
CA ASN A 109 -2.13 12.25 11.41
C ASN A 109 -2.32 10.72 11.46
N ILE A 110 -1.35 10.02 12.01
CA ILE A 110 -1.40 8.55 12.15
C ILE A 110 -2.46 8.03 13.13
N LEU A 111 -3.07 8.90 13.94
CA LEU A 111 -4.14 8.52 14.86
C LEU A 111 -5.49 8.33 14.15
N GLU A 112 -5.62 8.84 12.93
CA GLU A 112 -6.83 8.72 12.11
C GLU A 112 -6.78 7.53 11.17
N ASP A 113 -5.63 6.89 11.00
CA ASP A 113 -5.42 5.79 10.08
C ASP A 113 -4.48 4.74 10.68
N GLU A 114 -5.05 3.73 11.34
CA GLU A 114 -4.28 2.66 11.98
C GLU A 114 -3.55 1.77 10.96
N GLU A 115 -4.10 1.59 9.78
CA GLU A 115 -3.49 0.82 8.70
C GLU A 115 -2.17 1.47 8.24
N VAL A 116 -2.18 2.78 8.01
CA VAL A 116 -0.99 3.57 7.70
C VAL A 116 -0.01 3.55 8.87
N ARG A 117 -0.50 3.69 10.10
CA ARG A 117 0.31 3.69 11.32
C ARG A 117 1.10 2.39 11.48
N GLN A 118 0.45 1.25 11.35
CA GLN A 118 1.12 -0.06 11.46
C GLN A 118 1.98 -0.35 10.22
N GLY A 119 1.45 -0.06 9.04
CA GLY A 119 2.15 -0.30 7.78
C GLY A 119 3.46 0.49 7.64
N LEU A 120 3.51 1.74 8.10
CA LEU A 120 4.73 2.55 8.08
C LEU A 120 5.84 1.99 8.96
N LYS A 121 5.52 1.36 10.09
CA LYS A 121 6.53 0.72 10.94
C LYS A 121 7.25 -0.41 10.23
N GLU A 122 6.52 -1.20 9.48
CA GLU A 122 7.07 -2.29 8.66
C GLU A 122 7.76 -1.75 7.40
N PHE A 123 7.12 -0.81 6.72
CA PHE A 123 7.62 -0.19 5.49
C PHE A 123 8.96 0.51 5.68
N SER A 124 9.15 1.20 6.80
CA SER A 124 10.37 1.95 7.13
C SER A 124 11.33 1.19 8.03
N ASP A 125 10.94 0.01 8.55
CA ASP A 125 11.66 -0.70 9.61
C ASP A 125 11.94 0.20 10.83
N TRP A 126 10.97 1.09 11.15
CA TRP A 126 11.07 2.08 12.22
C TRP A 126 9.86 1.97 13.15
N PRO A 127 10.04 1.59 14.44
CA PRO A 127 8.92 1.20 15.31
C PRO A 127 8.14 2.34 15.94
N THR A 128 8.62 3.57 15.84
CA THR A 128 8.07 4.71 16.59
C THR A 128 7.70 5.90 15.72
N PHE A 129 6.87 6.78 16.26
CA PHE A 129 6.50 8.07 15.66
C PHE A 129 6.88 9.21 16.61
N PRO A 130 7.13 10.41 16.09
CA PRO A 130 7.02 10.86 14.70
C PRO A 130 8.10 10.28 13.77
N GLN A 131 7.79 10.23 12.47
CA GLN A 131 8.73 9.85 11.40
C GLN A 131 8.80 10.97 10.37
N LEU A 132 9.99 11.40 10.01
CA LEU A 132 10.21 12.42 8.99
C LEU A 132 10.82 11.79 7.74
N TYR A 133 10.24 12.11 6.61
CA TYR A 133 10.69 11.68 5.28
C TYR A 133 11.11 12.87 4.44
N SER A 134 12.18 12.73 3.67
CA SER A 134 12.59 13.66 2.63
C SER A 134 12.66 12.92 1.29
N ASN A 135 12.02 13.48 0.28
CA ASN A 135 11.96 12.89 -1.08
C ASN A 135 11.51 11.41 -1.12
N GLY A 136 10.74 10.97 -0.11
CA GLY A 136 10.26 9.60 0.03
C GLY A 136 11.18 8.67 0.79
N GLU A 137 12.30 9.17 1.34
CA GLU A 137 13.24 8.43 2.17
C GLU A 137 13.12 8.81 3.64
N LEU A 138 13.17 7.81 4.53
CA LEU A 138 13.10 8.05 5.97
C LEU A 138 14.39 8.71 6.47
N LEU A 139 14.27 9.88 7.06
CA LEU A 139 15.38 10.51 7.80
C LEU A 139 15.48 9.95 9.22
N GLY A 140 14.35 9.72 9.88
CA GLY A 140 14.32 9.18 11.23
C GLY A 140 13.22 9.75 12.11
N GLY A 141 13.31 9.45 13.40
CA GLY A 141 12.45 10.01 14.44
C GLY A 141 13.03 11.28 15.07
N LEU A 142 12.42 11.73 16.17
CA LEU A 142 12.81 12.99 16.82
C LEU A 142 14.29 13.06 17.21
N ASP A 143 14.86 11.97 17.75
CA ASP A 143 16.25 11.96 18.22
C ASP A 143 17.23 12.18 17.05
N ILE A 144 17.01 11.48 15.95
CA ILE A 144 17.81 11.63 14.72
C ILE A 144 17.66 13.03 14.15
N ILE A 145 16.46 13.58 14.11
CA ILE A 145 16.20 14.92 13.59
C ILE A 145 16.89 16.00 14.45
N LYS A 146 16.93 15.84 15.77
CA LYS A 146 17.69 16.74 16.66
C LYS A 146 19.19 16.67 16.38
N GLU A 147 19.72 15.47 16.24
CA GLU A 147 21.14 15.24 15.93
C GLU A 147 21.52 15.88 14.59
N MET A 148 20.72 15.63 13.54
CA MET A 148 20.93 16.23 12.22
C MET A 148 20.80 17.77 12.23
N ARG A 149 19.88 18.31 13.02
CA ARG A 149 19.78 19.78 13.21
C ARG A 149 21.06 20.34 13.84
N ASP A 150 21.53 19.70 14.91
CA ASP A 150 22.69 20.17 15.67
C ASP A 150 24.00 20.05 14.86
N SER A 151 24.07 19.07 13.94
CA SER A 151 25.19 18.92 12.98
C SER A 151 25.08 19.83 11.75
N GLY A 152 23.90 20.40 11.48
CA GLY A 152 23.60 21.18 10.28
C GLY A 152 23.26 20.35 9.04
N GLU A 153 23.21 19.03 9.16
CA GLU A 153 22.86 18.12 8.06
C GLU A 153 21.38 18.22 7.69
N LEU A 154 20.50 18.48 8.66
CA LEU A 154 19.07 18.55 8.45
C LEU A 154 18.68 19.59 7.40
N GLU A 155 19.33 20.74 7.42
CA GLU A 155 19.09 21.82 6.46
C GLU A 155 19.46 21.42 5.03
N GLN A 156 20.51 20.61 4.86
CA GLN A 156 20.95 20.11 3.55
C GLN A 156 19.98 19.08 2.99
N GLU A 157 19.44 18.20 3.85
CA GLU A 157 18.50 17.15 3.46
C GLU A 157 17.10 17.69 3.14
N LEU A 158 16.68 18.78 3.78
CA LEU A 158 15.34 19.34 3.61
C LEU A 158 15.25 20.45 2.54
N LYS A 159 16.35 21.07 2.17
CA LYS A 159 16.44 22.08 1.11
C LYS A 159 16.70 21.46 -0.25
#